data_1ce1120133d3a75cabdccb875fb75102
#
_entry.id   1ce1120133d3a75cabdccb875fb75102
#
_cell.length_a   1.000
_cell.length_b   1.000
_cell.length_c   1.000
_cell.angle_alpha   90.00
_cell.angle_beta   90.00
_cell.angle_gamma   90.00
#
_symmetry.space_group_name_H-M   'P 1'
#
loop_
_entity.id
_entity.type
_entity.pdbx_description
1 polymer ?
#
loop_
_entity_poly.entity_id
_entity_poly.type
_entity_poly.pdbx_seq_one_letter_code
_entity_poly.pdbx_strand_id
1 'polypeptide(L)'
;MKAKAFLTLILCGIASVAMAQSFTVYDKDGKNRGYNNADVDSIVFSPNQAAASSAEPRQVNGRWCSLGTSISWLNENTASYSGLTKGYQTRVMEKLAFKKFSNKAVNGGKIDSAIGAVVLADYYTIEHGINDWGHSTPVGTIDDYINNTKNGTFAATYRQLIDRIFTRNKKARVILCTPRKAYGFGGYLPDHWYDPLNGIYLEEYANIIRQIAAYESFPVADFFAECGGQRQLDNWSYDTALHPNDDGMQIMANVLIQAFEKILAEE
;
A
#
# COMPACT_ATOMS: atom_id res chain seq x y z
N MET A 1 24.58 6.19 25.92
CA MET A 1 23.24 6.74 25.56
C MET A 1 23.47 7.86 24.57
N LYS A 2 23.06 7.68 23.29
CA LYS A 2 23.21 8.72 22.25
C LYS A 2 21.96 9.61 22.30
N ALA A 3 22.13 10.88 22.61
CA ALA A 3 21.07 11.86 22.62
C ALA A 3 20.50 12.03 21.19
N LYS A 4 19.17 11.98 21.06
CA LYS A 4 18.46 12.33 19.82
C LYS A 4 18.16 13.83 19.88
N ALA A 5 18.77 14.61 19.01
CA ALA A 5 18.51 16.03 18.90
C ALA A 5 17.35 16.27 17.90
N PHE A 6 16.36 17.05 18.29
CA PHE A 6 15.33 17.60 17.41
C PHE A 6 15.78 18.99 16.94
N LEU A 7 15.94 19.20 15.66
CA LEU A 7 16.23 20.50 15.08
C LEU A 7 14.96 21.06 14.47
N THR A 8 14.43 22.13 15.08
CA THR A 8 13.32 22.91 14.49
C THR A 8 13.93 24.07 13.72
N LEU A 9 13.87 24.01 12.39
CA LEU A 9 14.30 25.12 11.54
C LEU A 9 13.11 26.02 11.25
N ILE A 10 13.09 27.24 11.80
CA ILE A 10 12.15 28.29 11.42
C ILE A 10 12.78 29.06 10.26
N LEU A 11 12.26 28.88 9.05
CA LEU A 11 12.63 29.66 7.88
C LEU A 11 11.78 30.95 7.87
N CYS A 12 12.35 32.08 8.33
CA CYS A 12 11.83 33.40 8.00
C CYS A 12 12.57 33.92 6.77
N GLY A 13 11.80 34.32 5.75
CA GLY A 13 12.30 34.72 4.46
C GLY A 13 12.96 36.10 4.44
N ILE A 14 13.94 36.20 3.58
CA ILE A 14 14.46 37.31 2.76
C ILE A 14 15.27 38.41 3.44
N ALA A 15 16.53 38.48 2.91
CA ALA A 15 17.43 39.64 2.75
C ALA A 15 18.11 40.19 4.00
N SER A 16 19.26 39.74 4.11
CA SER A 16 20.57 40.32 4.37
C SER A 16 21.46 39.21 4.93
N VAL A 17 22.63 39.06 4.34
CA VAL A 17 23.63 38.08 4.77
C VAL A 17 24.21 38.57 6.11
N ALA A 18 23.45 38.37 7.18
CA ALA A 18 24.03 38.28 8.50
C ALA A 18 24.42 36.81 8.65
N MET A 19 25.66 36.47 8.46
CA MET A 19 26.21 35.16 8.77
C MET A 19 25.97 34.93 10.25
N ALA A 20 24.99 34.12 10.59
CA ALA A 20 24.84 33.65 11.98
C ALA A 20 26.17 32.97 12.35
N GLN A 21 26.88 33.50 13.32
CA GLN A 21 28.18 32.98 13.75
C GLN A 21 28.05 31.72 14.59
N SER A 22 26.82 31.36 14.97
CA SER A 22 26.55 30.17 15.78
C SER A 22 25.12 29.69 15.59
N PHE A 23 24.87 28.41 15.87
CA PHE A 23 23.55 27.83 15.98
C PHE A 23 23.44 26.99 17.25
N THR A 24 22.24 26.77 17.73
CA THR A 24 21.98 25.99 18.94
C THR A 24 21.07 24.83 18.62
N VAL A 25 21.48 23.63 19.04
CA VAL A 25 20.67 22.41 18.95
C VAL A 25 20.02 22.16 20.30
N TYR A 26 18.70 21.99 20.30
CA TYR A 26 17.93 21.60 21.47
C TYR A 26 17.59 20.10 21.37
N ASP A 27 17.85 19.34 22.41
CA ASP A 27 17.35 17.97 22.51
C ASP A 27 15.88 17.94 22.97
N LYS A 28 15.28 16.76 22.93
CA LYS A 28 13.86 16.58 23.33
C LYS A 28 13.59 16.90 24.81
N ASP A 29 14.63 16.95 25.64
CA ASP A 29 14.55 17.25 27.08
C ASP A 29 14.82 18.74 27.35
N GLY A 30 14.92 19.57 26.29
CA GLY A 30 15.14 21.01 26.36
C GLY A 30 16.60 21.41 26.67
N LYS A 31 17.54 20.46 26.72
CA LYS A 31 18.96 20.77 26.85
C LYS A 31 19.49 21.25 25.51
N ASN A 32 20.29 22.31 25.57
CA ASN A 32 20.88 22.91 24.38
C ASN A 32 22.39 22.68 24.29
N ARG A 33 22.89 22.68 23.05
CA ARG A 33 24.33 22.80 22.75
C ARG A 33 24.49 23.87 21.66
N GLY A 34 25.28 24.87 21.97
CA GLY A 34 25.70 25.88 21.00
C GLY A 34 26.91 25.38 20.21
N TYR A 35 26.94 25.72 18.92
CA TYR A 35 28.06 25.46 18.02
C TYR A 35 28.42 26.74 17.31
N ASN A 36 29.72 27.03 17.15
CA ASN A 36 30.19 28.10 16.28
C ASN A 36 30.27 27.57 14.84
N ASN A 37 29.91 28.40 13.86
CA ASN A 37 30.00 27.99 12.46
C ASN A 37 31.40 27.58 12.03
N ALA A 38 32.44 28.15 12.64
CA ALA A 38 33.84 27.81 12.38
C ALA A 38 34.22 26.37 12.80
N ASP A 39 33.44 25.77 13.70
CA ASP A 39 33.72 24.45 14.26
C ASP A 39 32.88 23.35 13.58
N VAL A 40 32.13 23.68 12.51
CA VAL A 40 31.19 22.78 11.84
C VAL A 40 31.39 22.81 10.35
N ASP A 41 32.01 21.78 9.80
CA ASP A 41 32.25 21.65 8.35
C ASP A 41 30.98 21.30 7.57
N SER A 42 30.08 20.52 8.17
CA SER A 42 28.81 20.14 7.57
C SER A 42 27.77 19.71 8.59
N ILE A 43 26.49 20.00 8.32
CA ILE A 43 25.36 19.41 9.04
C ILE A 43 24.70 18.42 8.12
N VAL A 44 24.85 17.13 8.39
CA VAL A 44 24.20 16.05 7.65
C VAL A 44 22.91 15.70 8.37
N PHE A 45 21.79 16.01 7.74
CA PHE A 45 20.51 15.44 8.14
C PHE A 45 20.42 14.04 7.55
N SER A 46 20.87 13.03 8.30
CA SER A 46 20.49 11.67 7.95
C SER A 46 18.96 11.62 8.08
N PRO A 47 18.21 11.22 7.03
CA PRO A 47 16.82 10.88 7.23
C PRO A 47 16.82 9.90 8.39
N ASN A 48 16.03 10.19 9.42
CA ASN A 48 15.95 9.34 10.59
C ASN A 48 15.94 7.88 10.11
N GLN A 49 17.05 7.17 10.25
CA GLN A 49 16.90 5.83 10.76
C GLN A 49 16.29 6.05 12.14
N ALA A 50 14.95 6.20 12.18
CA ALA A 50 14.22 5.87 13.36
C ALA A 50 14.84 4.54 13.73
N ALA A 51 15.63 4.53 14.79
CA ALA A 51 16.03 3.28 15.40
C ALA A 51 14.76 2.47 15.35
N ALA A 52 14.75 1.38 14.57
CA ALA A 52 13.60 0.54 14.45
C ALA A 52 13.18 0.36 15.87
N SER A 53 12.19 1.12 16.29
CA SER A 53 11.69 1.02 17.64
C SER A 53 11.20 -0.41 17.62
N SER A 54 11.81 -1.24 18.42
CA SER A 54 11.32 -2.59 18.73
C SER A 54 10.05 -2.43 19.57
N ALA A 55 9.16 -1.54 19.16
CA ALA A 55 7.82 -1.48 19.67
C ALA A 55 7.20 -2.81 19.28
N GLU A 56 6.83 -3.57 20.30
CA GLU A 56 6.09 -4.81 20.12
C GLU A 56 4.95 -4.56 19.13
N PRO A 57 4.67 -5.51 18.22
CA PRO A 57 3.58 -5.37 17.28
C PRO A 57 2.27 -5.09 18.00
N ARG A 58 1.47 -4.17 17.49
CA ARG A 58 0.12 -3.95 18.01
C ARG A 58 -0.68 -5.24 17.86
N GLN A 59 -1.12 -5.81 18.96
CA GLN A 59 -1.95 -7.02 18.95
C GLN A 59 -3.34 -6.68 18.42
N VAL A 60 -3.79 -7.40 17.38
CA VAL A 60 -5.12 -7.26 16.79
C VAL A 60 -5.91 -8.55 17.06
N ASN A 61 -6.94 -8.47 17.88
CA ASN A 61 -7.76 -9.62 18.23
C ASN A 61 -8.74 -9.98 17.11
N GLY A 62 -8.23 -10.31 15.94
CA GLY A 62 -9.04 -10.67 14.79
C GLY A 62 -8.28 -11.49 13.77
N ARG A 63 -9.02 -12.09 12.86
CA ARG A 63 -8.51 -12.89 11.74
C ARG A 63 -8.45 -12.00 10.49
N TRP A 64 -7.32 -11.96 9.83
CA TRP A 64 -7.17 -11.27 8.56
C TRP A 64 -7.12 -12.26 7.39
N CYS A 65 -7.94 -12.03 6.36
CA CYS A 65 -7.93 -12.71 5.07
C CYS A 65 -7.48 -11.71 4.00
N SER A 66 -6.37 -12.00 3.33
CA SER A 66 -5.89 -11.25 2.16
C SER A 66 -6.34 -11.96 0.89
N LEU A 67 -7.11 -11.27 0.06
CA LEU A 67 -7.54 -11.68 -1.27
C LEU A 67 -6.76 -10.86 -2.28
N GLY A 68 -6.17 -11.48 -3.29
CA GLY A 68 -5.34 -10.72 -4.21
C GLY A 68 -4.75 -11.53 -5.36
N THR A 69 -3.86 -10.88 -6.07
CA THR A 69 -3.20 -11.35 -7.29
C THR A 69 -1.85 -12.03 -7.00
N SER A 70 -1.00 -12.17 -8.05
CA SER A 70 0.39 -12.62 -7.89
C SER A 70 1.18 -11.78 -6.89
N ILE A 71 0.94 -10.49 -6.81
CA ILE A 71 1.63 -9.58 -5.89
C ILE A 71 1.38 -10.00 -4.44
N SER A 72 0.14 -10.30 -4.09
CA SER A 72 -0.25 -10.83 -2.78
C SER A 72 0.20 -12.28 -2.57
N TRP A 73 0.17 -13.10 -3.62
CA TRP A 73 0.61 -14.50 -3.59
C TRP A 73 2.11 -14.64 -3.28
N LEU A 74 2.93 -13.69 -3.74
CA LEU A 74 4.38 -13.64 -3.48
C LEU A 74 4.72 -13.60 -1.99
N ASN A 75 3.81 -13.22 -1.12
CA ASN A 75 4.07 -13.21 0.33
C ASN A 75 4.51 -14.57 0.89
N GLU A 76 3.98 -15.65 0.37
CA GLU A 76 4.31 -17.04 0.75
C GLU A 76 5.20 -17.73 -0.29
N ASN A 77 5.55 -17.03 -1.38
CA ASN A 77 6.28 -17.57 -2.53
C ASN A 77 7.47 -16.67 -2.90
N THR A 78 8.15 -16.13 -1.90
CA THR A 78 9.27 -15.19 -2.10
C THR A 78 10.41 -15.76 -2.93
N ALA A 79 10.61 -17.07 -2.88
CA ALA A 79 11.63 -17.78 -3.69
C ALA A 79 11.39 -17.68 -5.22
N SER A 80 10.21 -17.23 -5.64
CA SER A 80 9.90 -17.01 -7.08
C SER A 80 10.72 -15.86 -7.68
N TYR A 81 11.22 -14.94 -6.85
CA TYR A 81 12.08 -13.83 -7.26
C TYR A 81 13.33 -13.75 -6.40
N SER A 82 14.49 -13.78 -7.06
CA SER A 82 15.78 -13.65 -6.36
C SER A 82 15.87 -12.32 -5.62
N GLY A 83 16.11 -12.38 -4.30
CA GLY A 83 16.25 -11.20 -3.45
C GLY A 83 14.95 -10.70 -2.82
N LEU A 84 13.78 -11.27 -3.14
CA LEU A 84 12.57 -10.99 -2.38
C LEU A 84 12.64 -11.73 -1.03
N THR A 85 12.64 -10.98 0.05
CA THR A 85 12.75 -11.55 1.40
C THR A 85 11.40 -11.71 2.07
N LYS A 86 10.48 -10.73 1.88
CA LYS A 86 9.17 -10.71 2.52
C LYS A 86 8.13 -10.01 1.63
N GLY A 87 6.95 -10.59 1.48
CA GLY A 87 5.81 -9.90 0.92
C GLY A 87 5.28 -8.78 1.83
N TYR A 88 4.39 -7.94 1.29
CA TYR A 88 3.85 -6.80 2.02
C TYR A 88 2.98 -7.24 3.22
N GLN A 89 2.29 -8.38 3.12
CA GLN A 89 1.43 -8.86 4.22
C GLN A 89 2.27 -9.29 5.43
N THR A 90 3.42 -9.95 5.23
CA THR A 90 4.34 -10.29 6.33
C THR A 90 4.83 -9.03 7.02
N ARG A 91 5.16 -7.99 6.25
CA ARG A 91 5.59 -6.68 6.81
C ARG A 91 4.47 -5.98 7.59
N VAL A 92 3.22 -6.13 7.16
CA VAL A 92 2.04 -5.67 7.92
C VAL A 92 1.92 -6.45 9.22
N MET A 93 2.05 -7.80 9.18
CA MET A 93 1.99 -8.66 10.37
C MET A 93 3.08 -8.37 11.40
N GLU A 94 4.23 -7.86 10.97
CA GLU A 94 5.31 -7.40 11.86
C GLU A 94 4.97 -6.11 12.63
N LYS A 95 3.94 -5.38 12.23
CA LYS A 95 3.43 -4.16 12.88
C LYS A 95 2.07 -4.38 13.55
N LEU A 96 1.22 -5.17 12.91
CA LEU A 96 -0.15 -5.45 13.33
C LEU A 96 -0.30 -6.98 13.45
N ALA A 97 -0.06 -7.50 14.65
CA ALA A 97 -0.09 -8.94 14.91
C ALA A 97 -1.53 -9.44 15.03
N PHE A 98 -2.14 -9.77 13.89
CA PHE A 98 -3.45 -10.39 13.86
C PHE A 98 -3.42 -11.79 14.46
N LYS A 99 -4.47 -12.16 15.18
CA LYS A 99 -4.62 -13.48 15.81
C LYS A 99 -4.46 -14.63 14.82
N LYS A 100 -4.87 -14.43 13.56
CA LYS A 100 -4.68 -15.36 12.45
C LYS A 100 -4.59 -14.58 11.15
N PHE A 101 -3.67 -14.98 10.29
CA PHE A 101 -3.57 -14.51 8.91
C PHE A 101 -3.85 -15.65 7.94
N SER A 102 -4.52 -15.35 6.84
CA SER A 102 -4.80 -16.29 5.76
C SER A 102 -4.61 -15.57 4.42
N ASN A 103 -3.52 -15.89 3.73
CA ASN A 103 -3.33 -15.46 2.34
C ASN A 103 -4.18 -16.35 1.44
N LYS A 104 -5.09 -15.77 0.69
CA LYS A 104 -5.99 -16.40 -0.27
C LYS A 104 -5.82 -15.81 -1.67
N ALA A 105 -4.67 -15.21 -1.92
CA ALA A 105 -4.31 -14.69 -3.21
C ALA A 105 -4.09 -15.80 -4.25
N VAL A 106 -4.40 -15.48 -5.50
CA VAL A 106 -4.24 -16.39 -6.63
C VAL A 106 -3.27 -15.79 -7.63
N ASN A 107 -2.18 -16.50 -7.93
CA ASN A 107 -1.23 -16.08 -8.96
C ASN A 107 -1.94 -15.94 -10.32
N GLY A 108 -1.83 -14.79 -10.98
CA GLY A 108 -2.54 -14.49 -12.21
C GLY A 108 -4.06 -14.29 -12.03
N GLY A 109 -4.56 -14.30 -10.79
CA GLY A 109 -6.00 -14.25 -10.51
C GLY A 109 -6.63 -12.89 -10.84
N LYS A 110 -7.77 -12.92 -11.54
CA LYS A 110 -8.70 -11.80 -11.70
C LYS A 110 -9.64 -11.74 -10.48
N ILE A 111 -10.46 -10.70 -10.41
CA ILE A 111 -11.40 -10.47 -9.31
C ILE A 111 -12.34 -11.67 -9.04
N ASP A 112 -12.77 -12.38 -10.07
CA ASP A 112 -13.65 -13.53 -9.97
C ASP A 112 -13.03 -14.71 -9.21
N SER A 113 -11.70 -14.88 -9.29
CA SER A 113 -10.95 -15.91 -8.56
C SER A 113 -11.06 -15.75 -7.04
N ALA A 114 -11.25 -14.53 -6.55
CA ALA A 114 -11.36 -14.24 -5.12
C ALA A 114 -12.68 -14.73 -4.50
N ILE A 115 -13.77 -14.83 -5.28
CA ILE A 115 -15.10 -15.18 -4.77
C ILE A 115 -15.10 -16.54 -4.07
N GLY A 116 -14.48 -17.54 -4.70
CA GLY A 116 -14.34 -18.90 -4.14
C GLY A 116 -13.33 -18.99 -2.99
N ALA A 117 -12.41 -18.05 -2.90
CA ALA A 117 -11.31 -18.04 -1.93
C ALA A 117 -11.70 -17.42 -0.57
N VAL A 118 -12.89 -16.82 -0.44
CA VAL A 118 -13.35 -16.17 0.81
C VAL A 118 -13.49 -17.18 1.94
N VAL A 119 -12.70 -17.04 2.99
CA VAL A 119 -12.78 -17.79 4.24
C VAL A 119 -13.35 -16.89 5.35
N LEU A 120 -13.78 -17.49 6.49
CA LEU A 120 -14.25 -16.71 7.62
C LEU A 120 -13.11 -15.91 8.26
N ALA A 121 -13.21 -14.59 8.22
CA ALA A 121 -12.28 -13.65 8.82
C ALA A 121 -13.03 -12.44 9.40
N ASP A 122 -12.33 -11.60 10.17
CA ASP A 122 -12.86 -10.38 10.75
C ASP A 122 -12.45 -9.16 9.93
N TYR A 123 -11.27 -9.23 9.29
CA TYR A 123 -10.72 -8.22 8.40
C TYR A 123 -10.43 -8.83 7.04
N TYR A 124 -10.73 -8.10 5.98
CA TYR A 124 -10.43 -8.50 4.60
C TYR A 124 -9.70 -7.38 3.88
N THR A 125 -8.70 -7.74 3.09
CA THR A 125 -8.07 -6.86 2.10
C THR A 125 -8.27 -7.45 0.72
N ILE A 126 -8.60 -6.62 -0.28
CA ILE A 126 -8.89 -7.03 -1.65
C ILE A 126 -7.96 -6.27 -2.58
N GLU A 127 -6.95 -6.97 -3.15
CA GLU A 127 -5.95 -6.44 -4.08
C GLU A 127 -6.15 -7.07 -5.45
N HIS A 128 -7.00 -6.47 -6.29
CA HIS A 128 -7.31 -6.91 -7.65
C HIS A 128 -7.38 -5.73 -8.62
N GLY A 129 -7.41 -6.03 -9.92
CA GLY A 129 -7.54 -5.08 -11.01
C GLY A 129 -6.42 -5.17 -12.04
N ILE A 130 -5.17 -5.52 -11.64
CA ILE A 130 -4.05 -5.59 -12.58
C ILE A 130 -4.24 -6.72 -13.62
N ASN A 131 -4.65 -7.90 -13.20
CA ASN A 131 -4.92 -9.01 -14.11
C ASN A 131 -6.23 -8.84 -14.87
N ASP A 132 -7.21 -8.16 -14.26
CA ASP A 132 -8.44 -7.78 -14.96
C ASP A 132 -8.12 -6.83 -16.12
N TRP A 133 -7.23 -5.85 -15.91
CA TRP A 133 -6.71 -4.99 -16.96
C TRP A 133 -5.92 -5.79 -18.02
N GLY A 134 -4.96 -6.61 -17.61
CA GLY A 134 -4.18 -7.45 -18.52
C GLY A 134 -5.02 -8.37 -19.40
N HIS A 135 -6.20 -8.78 -18.95
CA HIS A 135 -7.17 -9.56 -19.72
C HIS A 135 -8.28 -8.71 -20.35
N SER A 136 -8.19 -7.39 -20.28
CA SER A 136 -9.18 -6.45 -20.82
C SER A 136 -10.61 -6.73 -20.31
N THR A 137 -10.75 -7.15 -19.05
CA THR A 137 -12.07 -7.30 -18.41
C THR A 137 -12.76 -5.94 -18.39
N PRO A 138 -13.96 -5.78 -18.92
CA PRO A 138 -14.66 -4.50 -18.89
C PRO A 138 -14.78 -3.96 -17.46
N VAL A 139 -14.43 -2.68 -17.25
CA VAL A 139 -14.43 -2.09 -15.91
C VAL A 139 -15.82 -2.03 -15.31
N GLY A 140 -16.81 -1.65 -16.11
CA GLY A 140 -18.17 -1.38 -15.66
C GLY A 140 -18.27 -0.04 -14.92
N THR A 141 -19.42 0.19 -14.31
CA THR A 141 -19.76 1.44 -13.64
C THR A 141 -20.13 1.20 -12.17
N ILE A 142 -20.22 2.27 -11.39
CA ILE A 142 -20.74 2.15 -10.02
C ILE A 142 -22.19 1.65 -9.99
N ASP A 143 -22.98 1.93 -11.02
CA ASP A 143 -24.34 1.42 -11.13
C ASP A 143 -24.38 -0.11 -11.34
N ASP A 144 -23.38 -0.69 -12.04
CA ASP A 144 -23.24 -2.14 -12.16
C ASP A 144 -22.99 -2.78 -10.79
N TYR A 145 -22.19 -2.12 -9.95
CA TYR A 145 -21.96 -2.55 -8.56
C TYR A 145 -23.24 -2.42 -7.73
N ILE A 146 -23.86 -1.24 -7.71
CA ILE A 146 -25.05 -0.94 -6.88
C ILE A 146 -26.20 -1.88 -7.21
N ASN A 147 -26.48 -2.06 -8.50
CA ASN A 147 -27.60 -2.86 -8.98
C ASN A 147 -27.29 -4.36 -9.09
N ASN A 148 -26.07 -4.79 -8.79
CA ASN A 148 -25.62 -6.20 -8.88
C ASN A 148 -25.98 -6.82 -10.24
N THR A 149 -25.60 -6.14 -11.33
CA THR A 149 -26.07 -6.45 -12.70
C THR A 149 -25.62 -7.82 -13.23
N LYS A 150 -24.58 -8.41 -12.64
CA LYS A 150 -23.97 -9.71 -13.03
C LYS A 150 -23.60 -9.79 -14.51
N ASN A 151 -23.25 -8.66 -15.12
CA ASN A 151 -22.91 -8.54 -16.54
C ASN A 151 -21.45 -8.90 -16.87
N GLY A 152 -20.69 -9.43 -15.91
CA GLY A 152 -19.29 -9.85 -16.08
C GLY A 152 -18.27 -8.72 -16.04
N THR A 153 -18.70 -7.47 -15.76
CA THR A 153 -17.76 -6.36 -15.56
C THR A 153 -17.00 -6.52 -14.22
N PHE A 154 -15.86 -5.85 -14.11
CA PHE A 154 -15.08 -5.82 -12.87
C PHE A 154 -15.92 -5.29 -11.69
N ALA A 155 -16.64 -4.18 -11.89
CA ALA A 155 -17.51 -3.60 -10.86
C ALA A 155 -18.62 -4.56 -10.39
N ALA A 156 -19.32 -5.21 -11.31
CA ALA A 156 -20.36 -6.17 -10.99
C ALA A 156 -19.81 -7.41 -10.26
N THR A 157 -18.60 -7.87 -10.64
CA THR A 157 -17.92 -9.00 -10.01
C THR A 157 -17.44 -8.62 -8.61
N TYR A 158 -16.96 -7.37 -8.44
CA TYR A 158 -16.59 -6.83 -7.13
C TYR A 158 -17.78 -6.86 -6.14
N ARG A 159 -18.99 -6.52 -6.60
CA ARG A 159 -20.21 -6.66 -5.80
C ARG A 159 -20.43 -8.09 -5.32
N GLN A 160 -20.28 -9.06 -6.18
CA GLN A 160 -20.45 -10.48 -5.81
C GLN A 160 -19.42 -10.91 -4.75
N LEU A 161 -18.18 -10.41 -4.84
CA LEU A 161 -17.14 -10.67 -3.85
C LEU A 161 -17.50 -10.06 -2.48
N ILE A 162 -17.94 -8.81 -2.45
CA ILE A 162 -18.36 -8.12 -1.22
C ILE A 162 -19.57 -8.86 -0.58
N ASP A 163 -20.58 -9.21 -1.38
CA ASP A 163 -21.74 -9.99 -0.90
C ASP A 163 -21.29 -11.34 -0.30
N ARG A 164 -20.28 -11.99 -0.92
CA ARG A 164 -19.71 -13.23 -0.41
C ARG A 164 -19.02 -13.06 0.93
N ILE A 165 -18.27 -11.96 1.12
CA ILE A 165 -17.61 -11.63 2.39
C ILE A 165 -18.66 -11.43 3.49
N PHE A 166 -19.68 -10.60 3.24
CA PHE A 166 -20.72 -10.31 4.24
C PHE A 166 -21.67 -11.49 4.50
N THR A 167 -21.78 -12.43 3.56
CA THR A 167 -22.43 -13.72 3.80
C THR A 167 -21.62 -14.56 4.81
N ARG A 168 -20.29 -14.50 4.78
CA ARG A 168 -19.43 -15.22 5.72
C ARG A 168 -19.36 -14.57 7.09
N ASN A 169 -19.28 -13.25 7.12
CA ASN A 169 -19.24 -12.47 8.35
C ASN A 169 -19.92 -11.11 8.15
N LYS A 170 -21.11 -10.94 8.72
CA LYS A 170 -21.89 -9.69 8.66
C LYS A 170 -21.17 -8.49 9.33
N LYS A 171 -20.16 -8.75 10.17
CA LYS A 171 -19.39 -7.74 10.88
C LYS A 171 -17.98 -7.56 10.26
N ALA A 172 -17.77 -8.07 9.06
CA ALA A 172 -16.48 -7.96 8.38
C ALA A 172 -16.07 -6.48 8.25
N ARG A 173 -14.79 -6.23 8.48
CA ARG A 173 -14.12 -4.96 8.17
C ARG A 173 -13.33 -5.16 6.87
N VAL A 174 -13.58 -4.34 5.88
CA VAL A 174 -13.03 -4.52 4.53
C VAL A 174 -12.20 -3.30 4.16
N ILE A 175 -11.00 -3.55 3.64
CA ILE A 175 -10.13 -2.54 3.02
C ILE A 175 -10.03 -2.88 1.54
N LEU A 176 -10.30 -1.92 0.67
CA LEU A 176 -10.10 -2.06 -0.75
C LEU A 176 -8.71 -1.55 -1.12
N CYS A 177 -7.97 -2.35 -1.89
CA CYS A 177 -6.66 -1.95 -2.40
C CYS A 177 -6.78 -1.67 -3.89
N THR A 178 -6.38 -0.47 -4.33
CA THR A 178 -6.26 -0.21 -5.77
C THR A 178 -5.11 -1.00 -6.36
N PRO A 179 -5.14 -1.37 -7.66
CA PRO A 179 -3.97 -1.97 -8.29
C PRO A 179 -2.79 -0.99 -8.24
N ARG A 180 -1.58 -1.50 -8.05
CA ARG A 180 -0.36 -0.71 -8.21
C ARG A 180 -0.16 -0.36 -9.69
N LYS A 181 0.43 0.80 -10.01
CA LYS A 181 0.89 1.08 -11.37
C LYS A 181 1.85 0.00 -11.84
N ALA A 182 1.65 -0.51 -13.04
CA ALA A 182 2.48 -1.56 -13.63
C ALA A 182 2.48 -1.45 -15.16
N TYR A 183 3.54 -1.93 -15.82
CA TYR A 183 3.71 -1.89 -17.27
C TYR A 183 4.75 -2.90 -17.77
N GLY A 184 4.84 -3.07 -19.10
CA GLY A 184 5.96 -3.68 -19.80
C GLY A 184 6.18 -5.18 -19.53
N PHE A 185 5.22 -5.91 -19.01
CA PHE A 185 5.40 -7.31 -18.65
C PHE A 185 5.13 -8.24 -19.84
N GLY A 186 6.20 -8.67 -20.53
CA GLY A 186 6.17 -9.77 -21.50
C GLY A 186 5.13 -9.66 -22.62
N GLY A 187 4.74 -8.47 -23.04
CA GLY A 187 3.64 -8.23 -23.99
C GLY A 187 2.24 -8.40 -23.38
N TYR A 188 2.15 -8.73 -22.09
CA TYR A 188 0.89 -8.84 -21.36
C TYR A 188 0.35 -7.48 -20.91
N LEU A 189 1.26 -6.54 -20.59
CA LEU A 189 0.94 -5.15 -20.24
C LEU A 189 1.57 -4.19 -21.25
N PRO A 190 0.99 -2.97 -21.45
CA PRO A 190 1.56 -1.94 -22.29
C PRO A 190 2.96 -1.51 -21.83
N ASP A 191 3.69 -0.80 -22.69
CA ASP A 191 5.03 -0.28 -22.39
C ASP A 191 5.01 0.78 -21.28
N HIS A 192 3.86 1.42 -21.03
CA HIS A 192 3.71 2.39 -19.97
C HIS A 192 2.37 2.18 -19.23
N TRP A 193 2.37 2.40 -17.92
CA TRP A 193 1.17 2.23 -17.08
C TRP A 193 0.02 3.18 -17.44
N TYR A 194 0.32 4.29 -18.10
CA TYR A 194 -0.67 5.27 -18.57
C TYR A 194 -1.14 5.04 -20.00
N ASP A 195 -0.63 4.01 -20.68
CA ASP A 195 -1.13 3.60 -21.99
C ASP A 195 -2.35 2.67 -21.83
N PRO A 196 -3.33 2.76 -22.71
CA PRO A 196 -4.48 1.87 -22.64
C PRO A 196 -4.13 0.47 -23.18
N LEU A 197 -4.69 -0.55 -22.56
CA LEU A 197 -4.72 -1.90 -23.10
C LEU A 197 -6.12 -2.17 -23.69
N ASN A 198 -6.20 -2.35 -25.01
CA ASN A 198 -7.48 -2.50 -25.72
C ASN A 198 -8.52 -1.38 -25.41
N GLY A 199 -8.03 -0.15 -25.28
CA GLY A 199 -8.84 1.02 -24.99
C GLY A 199 -9.20 1.23 -23.53
N ILE A 200 -8.74 0.41 -22.60
CA ILE A 200 -9.00 0.50 -21.17
C ILE A 200 -7.72 0.89 -20.42
N TYR A 201 -7.80 1.89 -19.54
CA TYR A 201 -6.69 2.35 -18.71
C TYR A 201 -6.68 1.64 -17.36
N LEU A 202 -5.48 1.35 -16.83
CA LEU A 202 -5.35 0.79 -15.47
C LEU A 202 -5.98 1.69 -14.40
N GLU A 203 -5.91 2.99 -14.60
CA GLU A 203 -6.51 3.99 -13.70
C GLU A 203 -8.03 3.84 -13.58
N GLU A 204 -8.72 3.33 -14.59
CA GLU A 204 -10.17 3.11 -14.54
C GLU A 204 -10.53 2.06 -13.47
N TYR A 205 -9.71 1.00 -13.32
CA TYR A 205 -9.88 0.01 -12.25
C TYR A 205 -9.62 0.63 -10.86
N ALA A 206 -8.60 1.48 -10.74
CA ALA A 206 -8.36 2.19 -9.48
C ALA A 206 -9.53 3.13 -9.14
N ASN A 207 -10.08 3.83 -10.12
CA ASN A 207 -11.17 4.77 -9.93
C ASN A 207 -12.48 4.08 -9.55
N ILE A 208 -12.83 2.94 -10.17
CA ILE A 208 -14.04 2.21 -9.77
C ILE A 208 -13.91 1.62 -8.37
N ILE A 209 -12.73 1.15 -7.96
CA ILE A 209 -12.48 0.70 -6.58
C ILE A 209 -12.70 1.83 -5.58
N ARG A 210 -12.22 3.05 -5.88
CA ARG A 210 -12.44 4.24 -5.02
C ARG A 210 -13.93 4.59 -4.93
N GLN A 211 -14.69 4.48 -6.03
CA GLN A 211 -16.14 4.72 -6.04
C GLN A 211 -16.88 3.67 -5.20
N ILE A 212 -16.52 2.39 -5.33
CA ILE A 212 -17.08 1.30 -4.51
C ILE A 212 -16.77 1.54 -3.04
N ALA A 213 -15.53 1.89 -2.71
CA ALA A 213 -15.11 2.19 -1.34
C ALA A 213 -15.90 3.36 -0.75
N ALA A 214 -16.12 4.42 -1.53
CA ALA A 214 -16.92 5.56 -1.09
C ALA A 214 -18.39 5.18 -0.86
N TYR A 215 -18.97 4.35 -1.73
CA TYR A 215 -20.35 3.88 -1.60
C TYR A 215 -20.55 3.02 -0.33
N GLU A 216 -19.60 2.12 -0.04
CA GLU A 216 -19.65 1.22 1.11
C GLU A 216 -19.08 1.83 2.40
N SER A 217 -18.48 3.02 2.33
CA SER A 217 -17.73 3.65 3.43
C SER A 217 -16.54 2.79 3.89
N PHE A 218 -15.87 2.11 2.97
CA PHE A 218 -14.68 1.32 3.24
C PHE A 218 -13.40 2.18 3.10
N PRO A 219 -12.39 1.98 3.94
CA PRO A 219 -11.08 2.59 3.72
C PRO A 219 -10.41 2.00 2.46
N VAL A 220 -9.59 2.83 1.83
CA VAL A 220 -8.78 2.45 0.67
C VAL A 220 -7.31 2.45 1.05
N ALA A 221 -6.60 1.37 0.71
CA ALA A 221 -5.16 1.36 0.56
C ALA A 221 -4.85 1.70 -0.91
N ASP A 222 -4.56 2.96 -1.18
CA ASP A 222 -4.46 3.47 -2.54
C ASP A 222 -3.08 3.21 -3.14
N PHE A 223 -2.79 1.96 -3.50
CA PHE A 223 -1.52 1.57 -4.10
C PHE A 223 -1.26 2.28 -5.44
N PHE A 224 -2.33 2.61 -6.19
CA PHE A 224 -2.17 3.35 -7.43
C PHE A 224 -1.60 4.74 -7.21
N ALA A 225 -2.08 5.46 -6.21
CA ALA A 225 -1.64 6.80 -5.91
C ALA A 225 -0.32 6.85 -5.13
N GLU A 226 -0.11 5.90 -4.20
CA GLU A 226 0.90 6.01 -3.14
C GLU A 226 2.11 5.07 -3.32
N CYS A 227 2.04 4.05 -4.20
CA CYS A 227 3.15 3.13 -4.44
C CYS A 227 4.07 3.53 -5.60
N GLY A 228 4.24 4.82 -5.81
CA GLY A 228 5.21 5.37 -6.73
C GLY A 228 4.68 5.73 -8.11
N GLY A 229 5.31 6.74 -8.70
CA GLY A 229 5.17 7.11 -10.11
C GLY A 229 6.27 6.47 -10.97
N GLN A 230 6.30 6.81 -12.25
CA GLN A 230 7.22 6.23 -13.24
C GLN A 230 8.69 6.16 -12.78
N ARG A 231 9.17 7.19 -12.09
CA ARG A 231 10.57 7.27 -11.65
C ARG A 231 10.94 6.28 -10.56
N GLN A 232 9.96 5.83 -9.77
CA GLN A 232 10.18 4.91 -8.66
C GLN A 232 9.87 3.46 -9.02
N LEU A 233 8.97 3.23 -9.98
CA LEU A 233 8.50 1.87 -10.32
C LEU A 233 9.65 0.95 -10.72
N ASP A 234 10.61 1.44 -11.52
CA ASP A 234 11.78 0.66 -11.97
C ASP A 234 12.67 0.25 -10.81
N ASN A 235 12.81 1.11 -9.80
CA ASN A 235 13.60 0.83 -8.60
C ASN A 235 12.89 -0.08 -7.59
N TRP A 236 11.55 -0.15 -7.65
CA TRP A 236 10.70 -0.85 -6.69
C TRP A 236 10.06 -2.12 -7.26
N SER A 237 10.59 -2.62 -8.37
CA SER A 237 10.07 -3.80 -9.05
C SER A 237 11.19 -4.72 -9.51
N TYR A 238 10.87 -6.00 -9.74
CA TYR A 238 11.78 -6.99 -10.29
C TYR A 238 11.71 -7.07 -11.81
N ASP A 239 10.49 -7.05 -12.34
CA ASP A 239 10.20 -7.31 -13.73
C ASP A 239 9.39 -6.15 -14.31
N THR A 240 10.01 -5.39 -15.17
CA THR A 240 9.32 -4.35 -15.94
C THR A 240 8.11 -3.72 -15.19
N ALA A 241 8.34 -3.31 -13.94
CA ALA A 241 7.38 -2.64 -13.05
C ALA A 241 6.12 -3.41 -12.64
N LEU A 242 5.98 -4.70 -12.91
CA LEU A 242 4.79 -5.46 -12.47
C LEU A 242 4.91 -5.96 -11.02
N HIS A 243 5.92 -6.78 -10.73
CA HIS A 243 6.06 -7.38 -9.41
C HIS A 243 7.00 -6.55 -8.51
N PRO A 244 6.54 -6.11 -7.33
CA PRO A 244 7.36 -5.32 -6.42
C PRO A 244 8.55 -6.11 -5.87
N ASN A 245 9.71 -5.47 -5.77
CA ASN A 245 10.84 -5.94 -4.99
C ASN A 245 10.64 -5.63 -3.49
N ASP A 246 11.64 -5.89 -2.66
CA ASP A 246 11.56 -5.67 -1.21
C ASP A 246 11.18 -4.23 -0.84
N ASP A 247 11.71 -3.23 -1.55
CA ASP A 247 11.36 -1.81 -1.33
C ASP A 247 9.91 -1.53 -1.73
N GLY A 248 9.48 -2.03 -2.88
CA GLY A 248 8.09 -1.93 -3.34
C GLY A 248 7.12 -2.61 -2.37
N MET A 249 7.45 -3.80 -1.86
CA MET A 249 6.65 -4.50 -0.85
C MET A 249 6.60 -3.73 0.47
N GLN A 250 7.69 -3.05 0.87
CA GLN A 250 7.69 -2.22 2.07
C GLN A 250 6.78 -1.00 1.94
N ILE A 251 6.76 -0.36 0.78
CA ILE A 251 5.89 0.79 0.51
C ILE A 251 4.42 0.36 0.53
N MET A 252 4.07 -0.75 -0.15
CA MET A 252 2.72 -1.31 -0.11
C MET A 252 2.29 -1.65 1.33
N ALA A 253 3.19 -2.23 2.14
CA ALA A 253 2.90 -2.51 3.54
C ALA A 253 2.60 -1.23 4.33
N ASN A 254 3.37 -0.16 4.12
CA ASN A 254 3.16 1.11 4.82
C ASN A 254 1.78 1.73 4.48
N VAL A 255 1.38 1.71 3.20
CA VAL A 255 0.06 2.19 2.74
C VAL A 255 -1.06 1.35 3.36
N LEU A 256 -0.91 0.02 3.37
CA LEU A 256 -1.93 -0.86 3.95
C LEU A 256 -2.04 -0.72 5.48
N ILE A 257 -0.91 -0.55 6.19
CA ILE A 257 -0.91 -0.28 7.63
C ILE A 257 -1.72 0.99 7.95
N GLN A 258 -1.53 2.07 7.18
CA GLN A 258 -2.31 3.30 7.38
C GLN A 258 -3.82 3.06 7.20
N ALA A 259 -4.22 2.24 6.24
CA ALA A 259 -5.62 1.88 6.05
C ALA A 259 -6.17 1.02 7.21
N PHE A 260 -5.37 0.08 7.74
CA PHE A 260 -5.73 -0.68 8.95
C PHE A 260 -5.83 0.22 10.18
N GLU A 261 -4.91 1.16 10.38
CA GLU A 261 -4.96 2.06 11.54
C GLU A 261 -6.24 2.90 11.58
N LYS A 262 -6.80 3.28 10.43
CA LYS A 262 -8.12 3.94 10.36
C LYS A 262 -9.22 3.05 10.93
N ILE A 263 -9.27 1.77 10.57
CA ILE A 263 -10.26 0.81 11.08
C ILE A 263 -10.06 0.54 12.57
N LEU A 264 -8.81 0.33 12.98
CA LEU A 264 -8.47 -0.04 14.34
C LEU A 264 -8.56 1.14 15.34
N ALA A 265 -8.67 2.36 14.88
CA ALA A 265 -8.93 3.55 15.71
C ALA A 265 -10.41 3.67 16.10
N GLU A 266 -11.30 2.94 15.44
CA GLU A 266 -12.75 2.93 15.70
C GLU A 266 -13.17 1.82 16.69
N GLU A 267 -12.23 0.97 17.14
CA GLU A 267 -12.42 -0.12 18.11
C GLU A 267 -12.07 0.34 19.54
#